data_0609ceab953c14e8def725f6b47e4a2b
#
_entry.id   0609ceab953c14e8def725f6b47e4a2b
#
_cell.length_a   1.000
_cell.length_b   1.000
_cell.length_c   1.000
_cell.angle_alpha   90.00
_cell.angle_beta   90.00
_cell.angle_gamma   90.00
#
_symmetry.space_group_name_H-M   'P 1'
#
loop_
_entity.id
_entity.type
_entity.pdbx_description
1 polymer ?
#
loop_
_entity_poly.entity_id
_entity_poly.type
_entity_poly.pdbx_seq_one_letter_code
_entity_poly.pdbx_strand_id
1 'polypeptide(L)'
;MSTFTSPEREKFRLSMLLNDKRYRSYTFQFFALFVLICIISYLGKNLVENLAKAGLNISFGFLGDTSGYDINQRLIEYSSTSSHFRAAIVGVLNTLLVAFLGCITATVLGVTAGILRLSNNWIVAKLMTIYVEIFRNVPILIWILIISSIFMGVLPQPSAFRGENPEASMLWDMFAFTGRGVYAPGPIFFDGSLIVIGSFILSILSIFALRRYARRKLYSEGRVIKTVWPSIALFFIPTIAIFYALGSPIGLEYPELKGFNFKG
;
A
#
# COMPACT_ATOMS: atom_id res chain seq x y z
N MET A 1 13.79 21.54 -60.77
CA MET A 1 12.99 22.16 -59.69
C MET A 1 11.65 21.43 -59.64
N SER A 2 11.53 20.43 -58.79
CA SER A 2 10.27 19.70 -58.57
C SER A 2 9.45 20.43 -57.49
N THR A 3 8.38 21.08 -57.92
CA THR A 3 7.39 21.71 -57.02
C THR A 3 6.67 20.63 -56.25
N PHE A 4 6.99 20.48 -54.96
CA PHE A 4 6.18 19.71 -54.02
C PHE A 4 4.86 20.47 -53.82
N THR A 5 3.82 20.09 -54.56
CA THR A 5 2.45 20.47 -54.24
C THR A 5 2.03 19.76 -52.95
N SER A 6 1.80 20.52 -51.90
CA SER A 6 1.18 20.00 -50.68
C SER A 6 -0.17 19.37 -51.03
N PRO A 7 -0.49 18.15 -50.56
CA PRO A 7 -1.79 17.51 -50.84
C PRO A 7 -2.90 18.41 -50.30
N GLU A 8 -3.83 18.81 -51.17
CA GLU A 8 -5.07 19.49 -50.77
C GLU A 8 -5.76 18.66 -49.69
N ARG A 9 -6.09 19.30 -48.57
CA ARG A 9 -6.88 18.64 -47.52
C ARG A 9 -8.26 18.37 -48.08
N GLU A 10 -8.56 17.12 -48.39
CA GLU A 10 -9.90 16.70 -48.79
C GLU A 10 -10.92 17.17 -47.77
N LYS A 11 -12.01 17.78 -48.24
CA LYS A 11 -13.12 18.22 -47.41
C LYS A 11 -13.77 17.00 -46.76
N PHE A 12 -14.03 17.08 -45.46
CA PHE A 12 -14.67 16.03 -44.68
C PHE A 12 -15.99 15.58 -45.33
N ARG A 13 -16.11 14.28 -45.57
CA ARG A 13 -17.32 13.61 -46.06
C ARG A 13 -17.72 12.53 -45.05
N LEU A 14 -19.03 12.36 -44.80
CA LEU A 14 -19.53 11.35 -43.84
C LEU A 14 -19.06 9.92 -44.17
N SER A 15 -18.85 9.61 -45.46
CA SER A 15 -18.29 8.32 -45.91
C SER A 15 -16.87 8.05 -45.39
N MET A 16 -16.11 9.10 -45.03
CA MET A 16 -14.76 8.99 -44.47
C MET A 16 -14.77 8.37 -43.07
N LEU A 17 -15.87 8.49 -42.30
CA LEU A 17 -16.02 7.89 -40.98
C LEU A 17 -15.89 6.35 -41.00
N LEU A 18 -16.26 5.72 -42.12
CA LEU A 18 -16.19 4.26 -42.28
C LEU A 18 -15.02 3.81 -43.18
N ASN A 19 -14.66 4.61 -44.18
CA ASN A 19 -13.68 4.20 -45.21
C ASN A 19 -12.26 4.71 -44.95
N ASP A 20 -12.09 5.86 -44.28
CA ASP A 20 -10.77 6.39 -43.97
C ASP A 20 -10.23 5.77 -42.67
N LYS A 21 -9.02 5.19 -42.72
CA LYS A 21 -8.36 4.56 -41.57
C LYS A 21 -8.22 5.51 -40.36
N ARG A 22 -8.09 6.81 -40.60
CA ARG A 22 -7.93 7.81 -39.51
C ARG A 22 -9.23 7.97 -38.71
N TYR A 23 -10.38 8.10 -39.40
CA TYR A 23 -11.68 8.35 -38.76
C TYR A 23 -12.35 7.06 -38.32
N ARG A 24 -12.17 5.97 -39.06
CA ARG A 24 -12.78 4.67 -38.77
C ARG A 24 -12.48 4.16 -37.36
N SER A 25 -11.22 4.28 -36.91
CA SER A 25 -10.84 3.84 -35.55
C SER A 25 -11.59 4.62 -34.46
N TYR A 26 -11.69 5.93 -34.61
CA TYR A 26 -12.43 6.79 -33.67
C TYR A 26 -13.95 6.52 -33.73
N THR A 27 -14.47 6.28 -34.90
CA THR A 27 -15.91 5.97 -35.09
C THR A 27 -16.28 4.67 -34.40
N PHE A 28 -15.47 3.61 -34.56
CA PHE A 28 -15.68 2.33 -33.86
C PHE A 28 -15.53 2.46 -32.35
N GLN A 29 -14.52 3.19 -31.88
CA GLN A 29 -14.32 3.46 -30.46
C GLN A 29 -15.49 4.23 -29.85
N PHE A 30 -15.95 5.29 -30.52
CA PHE A 30 -17.12 6.04 -30.08
C PHE A 30 -18.38 5.17 -30.02
N PHE A 31 -18.63 4.35 -31.05
CA PHE A 31 -19.78 3.48 -31.08
C PHE A 31 -19.70 2.37 -30.01
N ALA A 32 -18.52 1.77 -29.82
CA ALA A 32 -18.30 0.79 -28.77
C ALA A 32 -18.49 1.39 -27.37
N LEU A 33 -17.98 2.61 -27.14
CA LEU A 33 -18.19 3.35 -25.90
C LEU A 33 -19.66 3.68 -25.67
N PHE A 34 -20.36 4.13 -26.71
CA PHE A 34 -21.79 4.42 -26.62
C PHE A 34 -22.61 3.17 -26.27
N VAL A 35 -22.36 2.04 -26.93
CA VAL A 35 -23.00 0.75 -26.60
C VAL A 35 -22.69 0.34 -25.17
N LEU A 36 -21.44 0.48 -24.73
CA LEU A 36 -21.03 0.18 -23.37
C LEU A 36 -21.80 1.04 -22.35
N ILE A 37 -21.90 2.35 -22.59
CA ILE A 37 -22.67 3.25 -21.73
C ILE A 37 -24.16 2.86 -21.68
N CYS A 38 -24.76 2.51 -22.82
CA CYS A 38 -26.14 2.03 -22.87
C CYS A 38 -26.32 0.74 -22.05
N ILE A 39 -25.40 -0.22 -22.15
CA ILE A 39 -25.45 -1.46 -21.38
C ILE A 39 -25.31 -1.15 -19.87
N ILE A 40 -24.36 -0.33 -19.48
CA ILE A 40 -24.16 0.05 -18.06
C ILE A 40 -25.41 0.79 -17.54
N SER A 41 -25.97 1.70 -18.30
CA SER A 41 -27.18 2.45 -17.92
C SER A 41 -28.40 1.52 -17.77
N TYR A 42 -28.56 0.54 -18.67
CA TYR A 42 -29.61 -0.46 -18.59
C TYR A 42 -29.44 -1.34 -17.33
N LEU A 43 -28.22 -1.85 -17.10
CA LEU A 43 -27.94 -2.65 -15.90
C LEU A 43 -28.12 -1.85 -14.61
N GLY A 44 -27.69 -0.59 -14.59
CA GLY A 44 -27.88 0.32 -13.46
C GLY A 44 -29.37 0.55 -13.16
N LYS A 45 -30.17 0.82 -14.20
CA LYS A 45 -31.63 0.98 -14.04
C LYS A 45 -32.26 -0.29 -13.47
N ASN A 46 -31.97 -1.46 -14.06
CA ASN A 46 -32.48 -2.73 -13.55
C ASN A 46 -32.06 -3.02 -12.10
N LEU A 47 -30.82 -2.67 -11.74
CA LEU A 47 -30.35 -2.80 -10.35
C LEU A 47 -31.21 -1.97 -9.39
N VAL A 48 -31.40 -0.68 -9.71
CA VAL A 48 -32.21 0.24 -8.87
C VAL A 48 -33.64 -0.27 -8.73
N GLU A 49 -34.27 -0.68 -9.83
CA GLU A 49 -35.65 -1.18 -9.84
C GLU A 49 -35.78 -2.48 -9.04
N ASN A 50 -34.82 -3.42 -9.17
CA ASN A 50 -34.87 -4.68 -8.44
C ASN A 50 -34.61 -4.48 -6.94
N LEU A 51 -33.70 -3.58 -6.56
CA LEU A 51 -33.50 -3.21 -5.17
C LEU A 51 -34.74 -2.57 -4.57
N ALA A 52 -35.39 -1.65 -5.29
CA ALA A 52 -36.63 -1.03 -4.83
C ALA A 52 -37.75 -2.06 -4.65
N LYS A 53 -37.91 -3.04 -5.58
CA LYS A 53 -38.87 -4.17 -5.44
C LYS A 53 -38.54 -5.05 -4.23
N ALA A 54 -37.26 -5.19 -3.86
CA ALA A 54 -36.82 -5.92 -2.67
C ALA A 54 -36.97 -5.10 -1.37
N GLY A 55 -37.52 -3.87 -1.44
CA GLY A 55 -37.64 -2.98 -0.29
C GLY A 55 -36.34 -2.29 0.12
N LEU A 56 -35.30 -2.39 -0.70
CA LEU A 56 -33.99 -1.80 -0.45
C LEU A 56 -33.86 -0.50 -1.24
N ASN A 57 -33.71 0.62 -0.54
CA ASN A 57 -33.42 1.90 -1.16
C ASN A 57 -31.93 2.15 -1.21
N ILE A 58 -31.41 2.57 -2.36
CA ILE A 58 -30.04 3.04 -2.49
C ILE A 58 -29.95 4.39 -1.76
N SER A 59 -29.35 4.36 -0.59
CA SER A 59 -29.14 5.54 0.25
C SER A 59 -27.76 5.46 0.88
N PHE A 60 -27.11 6.59 1.04
CA PHE A 60 -25.84 6.70 1.80
C PHE A 60 -26.10 7.14 3.25
N GLY A 61 -27.34 7.24 3.68
CA GLY A 61 -27.72 7.63 5.05
C GLY A 61 -27.13 6.68 6.10
N PHE A 62 -27.08 5.38 5.81
CA PHE A 62 -26.49 4.36 6.69
C PHE A 62 -25.03 4.65 7.09
N LEU A 63 -24.31 5.46 6.32
CA LEU A 63 -22.92 5.81 6.64
C LEU A 63 -22.80 6.57 7.97
N GLY A 64 -23.85 7.26 8.38
CA GLY A 64 -23.94 7.93 9.68
C GLY A 64 -24.32 7.01 10.83
N ASP A 65 -24.92 5.85 10.55
CA ASP A 65 -25.41 4.93 11.55
C ASP A 65 -24.27 4.18 12.23
N THR A 66 -24.54 3.67 13.44
CA THR A 66 -23.58 2.89 14.23
C THR A 66 -23.24 1.58 13.53
N SER A 67 -21.96 1.28 13.39
CA SER A 67 -21.46 0.10 12.66
C SER A 67 -21.82 -1.22 13.34
N GLY A 68 -21.81 -1.27 14.69
CA GLY A 68 -22.16 -2.45 15.46
C GLY A 68 -21.10 -3.57 15.48
N TYR A 69 -19.97 -3.42 14.78
CA TYR A 69 -18.87 -4.38 14.78
C TYR A 69 -17.53 -3.72 15.12
N ASP A 70 -16.60 -4.51 15.62
CA ASP A 70 -15.25 -4.04 15.97
C ASP A 70 -14.24 -4.38 14.86
N ILE A 71 -13.19 -3.56 14.71
CA ILE A 71 -12.07 -3.76 13.80
C ILE A 71 -10.81 -3.84 14.65
N ASN A 72 -10.16 -5.01 14.67
CA ASN A 72 -9.01 -5.25 15.54
C ASN A 72 -7.79 -4.39 15.17
N GLN A 73 -7.49 -4.26 13.88
CA GLN A 73 -6.38 -3.44 13.39
C GLN A 73 -6.91 -2.08 12.94
N ARG A 74 -6.43 -1.03 13.59
CA ARG A 74 -6.90 0.33 13.34
C ARG A 74 -5.76 1.33 13.52
N LEU A 75 -5.62 2.23 12.57
CA LEU A 75 -4.65 3.34 12.63
C LEU A 75 -5.23 4.60 13.28
N ILE A 76 -6.55 4.64 13.46
CA ILE A 76 -7.29 5.73 14.11
C ILE A 76 -8.23 5.13 15.15
N GLU A 77 -8.60 5.89 16.16
CA GLU A 77 -9.58 5.45 17.15
C GLU A 77 -10.89 5.01 16.50
N TYR A 78 -11.33 3.80 16.82
CA TYR A 78 -12.54 3.19 16.33
C TYR A 78 -13.11 2.23 17.40
N SER A 79 -14.42 2.20 17.50
CA SER A 79 -15.16 1.27 18.35
C SER A 79 -16.43 0.82 17.63
N SER A 80 -17.09 -0.20 18.15
CA SER A 80 -18.37 -0.70 17.62
C SER A 80 -19.49 0.36 17.62
N THR A 81 -19.36 1.42 18.42
CA THR A 81 -20.28 2.57 18.46
C THR A 81 -19.97 3.64 17.42
N SER A 82 -18.84 3.53 16.71
CA SER A 82 -18.47 4.43 15.62
C SER A 82 -19.36 4.23 14.40
N SER A 83 -19.46 5.24 13.53
CA SER A 83 -20.27 5.17 12.32
C SER A 83 -19.65 4.26 11.23
N HIS A 84 -20.50 3.76 10.33
CA HIS A 84 -20.05 3.02 9.15
C HIS A 84 -19.05 3.80 8.29
N PHE A 85 -19.20 5.13 8.20
CA PHE A 85 -18.24 5.98 7.49
C PHE A 85 -16.86 5.93 8.14
N ARG A 86 -16.78 5.97 9.48
CA ARG A 86 -15.52 5.83 10.21
C ARG A 86 -14.92 4.45 10.03
N ALA A 87 -15.74 3.40 10.01
CA ALA A 87 -15.31 2.04 9.68
C ALA A 87 -14.70 1.94 8.26
N ALA A 88 -15.34 2.57 7.28
CA ALA A 88 -14.82 2.63 5.91
C ALA A 88 -13.45 3.34 5.83
N ILE A 89 -13.28 4.45 6.56
CA ILE A 89 -11.99 5.16 6.64
C ILE A 89 -10.91 4.24 7.24
N VAL A 90 -11.20 3.53 8.34
CA VAL A 90 -10.27 2.56 8.93
C VAL A 90 -9.88 1.50 7.91
N GLY A 91 -10.83 0.96 7.15
CA GLY A 91 -10.56 -0.01 6.08
C GLY A 91 -9.66 0.53 4.97
N VAL A 92 -9.89 1.77 4.54
CA VAL A 92 -9.04 2.44 3.54
C VAL A 92 -7.63 2.65 4.08
N LEU A 93 -7.47 3.13 5.31
CA LEU A 93 -6.17 3.36 5.93
C LEU A 93 -5.38 2.05 6.10
N ASN A 94 -6.03 0.99 6.54
CA ASN A 94 -5.42 -0.34 6.66
C ASN A 94 -4.96 -0.86 5.28
N THR A 95 -5.79 -0.68 4.26
CA THR A 95 -5.44 -1.06 2.88
C THR A 95 -4.23 -0.28 2.37
N LEU A 96 -4.18 1.03 2.61
CA LEU A 96 -3.05 1.87 2.22
C LEU A 96 -1.77 1.49 2.96
N LEU A 97 -1.86 1.19 4.26
CA LEU A 97 -0.72 0.72 5.04
C LEU A 97 -0.15 -0.59 4.48
N VAL A 98 -1.02 -1.58 4.25
CA VAL A 98 -0.61 -2.87 3.68
C VAL A 98 -0.03 -2.70 2.28
N ALA A 99 -0.64 -1.86 1.45
CA ALA A 99 -0.13 -1.56 0.11
C ALA A 99 1.25 -0.90 0.17
N PHE A 100 1.45 0.07 1.05
CA PHE A 100 2.73 0.77 1.23
C PHE A 100 3.84 -0.18 1.69
N LEU A 101 3.59 -0.94 2.75
CA LEU A 101 4.55 -1.93 3.26
C LEU A 101 4.82 -3.04 2.24
N GLY A 102 3.77 -3.50 1.55
CA GLY A 102 3.88 -4.49 0.49
C GLY A 102 4.71 -4.00 -0.69
N CYS A 103 4.54 -2.76 -1.13
CA CYS A 103 5.36 -2.17 -2.20
C CYS A 103 6.84 -2.05 -1.81
N ILE A 104 7.14 -1.66 -0.56
CA ILE A 104 8.52 -1.57 -0.08
C ILE A 104 9.16 -2.96 -0.06
N THR A 105 8.52 -3.92 0.59
CA THR A 105 9.05 -5.29 0.71
C THR A 105 9.20 -5.97 -0.65
N ALA A 106 8.18 -5.84 -1.52
CA ALA A 106 8.23 -6.36 -2.89
C ALA A 106 9.37 -5.73 -3.70
N THR A 107 9.61 -4.43 -3.54
CA THR A 107 10.72 -3.74 -4.22
C THR A 107 12.07 -4.25 -3.74
N VAL A 108 12.27 -4.34 -2.42
CA VAL A 108 13.53 -4.83 -1.85
C VAL A 108 13.80 -6.27 -2.28
N LEU A 109 12.83 -7.16 -2.13
CA LEU A 109 12.97 -8.57 -2.52
C LEU A 109 13.14 -8.73 -4.03
N GLY A 110 12.35 -7.99 -4.83
CA GLY A 110 12.40 -8.05 -6.29
C GLY A 110 13.72 -7.55 -6.86
N VAL A 111 14.23 -6.42 -6.36
CA VAL A 111 15.55 -5.89 -6.77
C VAL A 111 16.66 -6.85 -6.37
N THR A 112 16.63 -7.36 -5.15
CA THR A 112 17.62 -8.33 -4.66
C THR A 112 17.63 -9.61 -5.51
N ALA A 113 16.45 -10.19 -5.75
CA ALA A 113 16.32 -11.38 -6.60
C ALA A 113 16.76 -11.09 -8.04
N GLY A 114 16.44 -9.92 -8.58
CA GLY A 114 16.85 -9.48 -9.91
C GLY A 114 18.37 -9.37 -10.04
N ILE A 115 19.03 -8.76 -9.07
CA ILE A 115 20.50 -8.63 -9.03
C ILE A 115 21.16 -10.02 -8.89
N LEU A 116 20.68 -10.84 -7.98
CA LEU A 116 21.21 -12.20 -7.78
C LEU A 116 21.03 -13.09 -9.01
N ARG A 117 19.97 -12.91 -9.78
CA ARG A 117 19.76 -13.60 -11.06
C ARG A 117 20.83 -13.27 -12.10
N LEU A 118 21.42 -12.08 -12.04
CA LEU A 118 22.51 -11.63 -12.92
C LEU A 118 23.91 -12.01 -12.39
N SER A 119 23.99 -12.78 -11.31
CA SER A 119 25.25 -13.22 -10.71
C SER A 119 26.07 -14.07 -11.68
N ASN A 120 27.39 -13.90 -11.65
CA ASN A 120 28.34 -14.77 -12.35
C ASN A 120 28.39 -16.19 -11.78
N ASN A 121 27.89 -16.40 -10.56
CA ASN A 121 27.78 -17.72 -9.96
C ASN A 121 26.55 -18.43 -10.55
N TRP A 122 26.80 -19.51 -11.31
CA TRP A 122 25.75 -20.28 -11.97
C TRP A 122 24.67 -20.80 -11.01
N ILE A 123 25.06 -21.27 -9.83
CA ILE A 123 24.12 -21.82 -8.84
C ILE A 123 23.15 -20.72 -8.37
N VAL A 124 23.69 -19.55 -8.00
CA VAL A 124 22.90 -18.41 -7.52
C VAL A 124 21.95 -17.93 -8.62
N ALA A 125 22.46 -17.76 -9.84
CA ALA A 125 21.65 -17.31 -10.97
C ALA A 125 20.53 -18.32 -11.28
N LYS A 126 20.81 -19.63 -11.23
CA LYS A 126 19.82 -20.69 -11.49
C LYS A 126 18.74 -20.75 -10.41
N LEU A 127 19.13 -20.71 -9.13
CA LEU A 127 18.17 -20.69 -8.01
C LEU A 127 17.25 -19.48 -8.06
N MET A 128 17.81 -18.29 -8.33
CA MET A 128 16.99 -17.06 -8.44
C MET A 128 16.08 -17.08 -9.67
N THR A 129 16.53 -17.70 -10.77
CA THR A 129 15.67 -17.89 -11.95
C THR A 129 14.46 -18.78 -11.60
N ILE A 130 14.69 -19.92 -10.96
CA ILE A 130 13.61 -20.82 -10.52
C ILE A 130 12.66 -20.10 -9.55
N TYR A 131 13.19 -19.38 -8.56
CA TYR A 131 12.40 -18.57 -7.63
C TYR A 131 11.48 -17.59 -8.37
N VAL A 132 12.03 -16.77 -9.25
CA VAL A 132 11.27 -15.78 -10.01
C VAL A 132 10.19 -16.43 -10.88
N GLU A 133 10.51 -17.54 -11.55
CA GLU A 133 9.54 -18.23 -12.40
C GLU A 133 8.40 -18.87 -11.61
N ILE A 134 8.68 -19.45 -10.43
CA ILE A 134 7.64 -19.97 -9.55
C ILE A 134 6.66 -18.87 -9.14
N PHE A 135 7.18 -17.72 -8.64
CA PHE A 135 6.31 -16.62 -8.22
C PHE A 135 5.58 -15.94 -9.38
N ARG A 136 6.15 -15.96 -10.59
CA ARG A 136 5.56 -15.35 -11.78
C ARG A 136 4.45 -16.20 -12.41
N ASN A 137 4.59 -17.52 -12.36
CA ASN A 137 3.69 -18.45 -13.06
C ASN A 137 2.52 -18.91 -12.20
N VAL A 138 2.60 -18.77 -10.88
CA VAL A 138 1.52 -19.15 -9.97
C VAL A 138 0.67 -17.91 -9.64
N PRO A 139 -0.66 -17.96 -9.84
CA PRO A 139 -1.56 -16.87 -9.46
C PRO A 139 -1.41 -16.49 -7.99
N ILE A 140 -1.41 -15.18 -7.70
CA ILE A 140 -1.20 -14.67 -6.33
C ILE A 140 -2.20 -15.24 -5.31
N LEU A 141 -3.43 -15.50 -5.73
CA LEU A 141 -4.47 -16.08 -4.88
C LEU A 141 -4.03 -17.45 -4.32
N ILE A 142 -3.37 -18.28 -5.13
CA ILE A 142 -2.88 -19.59 -4.69
C ILE A 142 -1.81 -19.41 -3.61
N TRP A 143 -0.91 -18.44 -3.76
CA TRP A 143 0.08 -18.12 -2.72
C TRP A 143 -0.56 -17.69 -1.41
N ILE A 144 -1.58 -16.82 -1.48
CA ILE A 144 -2.34 -16.39 -0.30
C ILE A 144 -2.98 -17.59 0.39
N LEU A 145 -3.62 -18.49 -0.36
CA LEU A 145 -4.26 -19.68 0.19
C LEU A 145 -3.26 -20.65 0.83
N ILE A 146 -2.12 -20.92 0.16
CA ILE A 146 -1.07 -21.79 0.70
C ILE A 146 -0.52 -21.21 2.00
N ILE A 147 -0.10 -19.94 1.99
CA ILE A 147 0.49 -19.29 3.16
C ILE A 147 -0.54 -19.23 4.31
N SER A 148 -1.78 -18.86 4.02
CA SER A 148 -2.85 -18.83 5.02
C SER A 148 -3.11 -20.22 5.63
N SER A 149 -3.13 -21.28 4.80
CA SER A 149 -3.33 -22.65 5.28
C SER A 149 -2.18 -23.11 6.16
N ILE A 150 -0.94 -22.76 5.82
CA ILE A 150 0.24 -23.06 6.64
C ILE A 150 0.15 -22.34 7.99
N PHE A 151 -0.18 -21.05 7.99
CA PHE A 151 -0.35 -20.28 9.23
C PHE A 151 -1.44 -20.88 10.12
N MET A 152 -2.60 -21.21 9.58
CA MET A 152 -3.71 -21.78 10.34
C MET A 152 -3.45 -23.21 10.85
N GLY A 153 -2.63 -23.99 10.12
CA GLY A 153 -2.36 -25.39 10.47
C GLY A 153 -1.14 -25.61 11.37
N VAL A 154 -0.15 -24.71 11.32
CA VAL A 154 1.13 -24.86 12.03
C VAL A 154 1.21 -24.00 13.28
N LEU A 155 0.67 -22.76 13.20
CA LEU A 155 0.78 -21.82 14.32
C LEU A 155 -0.33 -22.04 15.35
N PRO A 156 -0.02 -21.82 16.65
CA PRO A 156 -0.99 -21.99 17.73
C PRO A 156 -2.15 -21.00 17.60
N GLN A 157 -3.31 -21.42 18.05
CA GLN A 157 -4.46 -20.52 18.14
C GLN A 157 -4.23 -19.47 19.26
N PRO A 158 -4.83 -18.28 19.19
CA PRO A 158 -4.71 -17.29 20.27
C PRO A 158 -5.11 -17.81 21.66
N SER A 159 -5.99 -18.80 21.72
CA SER A 159 -6.38 -19.47 22.96
C SER A 159 -5.24 -20.23 23.67
N ALA A 160 -4.24 -20.71 22.92
CA ALA A 160 -3.08 -21.42 23.46
C ALA A 160 -2.14 -20.53 24.29
N PHE A 161 -2.30 -19.19 24.19
CA PHE A 161 -1.54 -18.23 24.99
C PHE A 161 -2.22 -17.86 26.32
N ARG A 162 -3.27 -18.58 26.71
CA ARG A 162 -4.06 -18.33 27.94
C ARG A 162 -3.67 -19.26 29.07
N GLY A 163 -4.00 -18.80 30.29
CA GLY A 163 -3.87 -19.58 31.52
C GLY A 163 -2.56 -19.38 32.24
N GLU A 164 -2.42 -20.05 33.39
CA GLU A 164 -1.21 -20.00 34.21
C GLU A 164 -0.04 -20.80 33.59
N ASN A 165 -0.36 -21.81 32.77
CA ASN A 165 0.61 -22.60 31.99
C ASN A 165 0.20 -22.60 30.52
N PRO A 166 0.47 -21.53 29.76
CA PRO A 166 0.09 -21.45 28.37
C PRO A 166 0.86 -22.45 27.51
N GLU A 167 0.19 -23.10 26.55
CA GLU A 167 0.80 -24.01 25.59
C GLU A 167 1.73 -23.30 24.59
N ALA A 168 1.54 -21.99 24.39
CA ALA A 168 2.34 -21.15 23.50
C ALA A 168 2.83 -19.90 24.24
N SER A 169 4.05 -19.47 23.94
CA SER A 169 4.66 -18.26 24.48
C SER A 169 4.91 -17.23 23.38
N MET A 170 4.93 -15.96 23.75
CA MET A 170 5.34 -14.88 22.84
C MET A 170 6.86 -14.89 22.67
N LEU A 171 7.31 -14.62 21.46
CA LEU A 171 8.72 -14.47 21.17
C LEU A 171 9.22 -13.13 21.75
N TRP A 172 10.18 -13.21 22.69
CA TRP A 172 10.72 -12.07 23.46
C TRP A 172 9.65 -11.26 24.22
N ASP A 173 8.52 -11.85 24.54
CA ASP A 173 7.34 -11.18 25.13
C ASP A 173 6.83 -9.98 24.30
N MET A 174 7.19 -9.92 23.02
CA MET A 174 6.87 -8.83 22.10
C MET A 174 6.07 -9.28 20.88
N PHE A 175 6.32 -10.49 20.38
CA PHE A 175 5.71 -10.98 19.15
C PHE A 175 4.88 -12.22 19.40
N ALA A 176 3.61 -12.20 19.05
CA ALA A 176 2.75 -13.37 19.09
C ALA A 176 2.50 -13.89 17.66
N PHE A 177 2.98 -15.11 17.40
CA PHE A 177 2.75 -15.81 16.15
C PHE A 177 1.57 -16.75 16.31
N THR A 178 0.47 -16.47 15.66
CA THR A 178 -0.78 -17.24 15.79
C THR A 178 -1.32 -17.67 14.43
N GLY A 179 -2.19 -18.68 14.42
CA GLY A 179 -2.90 -19.08 13.21
C GLY A 179 -3.81 -18.00 12.61
N ARG A 180 -4.06 -16.92 13.34
CA ARG A 180 -4.85 -15.76 12.86
C ARG A 180 -3.99 -14.60 12.36
N GLY A 181 -2.69 -14.62 12.62
CA GLY A 181 -1.76 -13.59 12.21
C GLY A 181 -0.57 -13.43 13.15
N VAL A 182 0.31 -12.52 12.80
CA VAL A 182 1.46 -12.11 13.61
C VAL A 182 1.11 -10.78 14.28
N TYR A 183 1.18 -10.75 15.59
CA TYR A 183 0.97 -9.56 16.39
C TYR A 183 2.32 -9.04 16.87
N ALA A 184 2.56 -7.77 16.68
CA ALA A 184 3.79 -7.07 17.03
C ALA A 184 3.46 -5.81 17.83
N PRO A 185 4.42 -5.28 18.61
CA PRO A 185 4.21 -4.02 19.31
C PRO A 185 3.83 -2.89 18.36
N GLY A 186 2.76 -2.17 18.68
CA GLY A 186 2.29 -1.00 17.95
C GLY A 186 2.87 0.29 18.52
N PRO A 187 3.10 1.34 17.72
CA PRO A 187 3.49 2.64 18.22
C PRO A 187 2.30 3.37 18.86
N ILE A 188 2.47 3.84 20.09
CA ILE A 188 1.54 4.78 20.74
C ILE A 188 2.09 6.19 20.56
N PHE A 189 1.22 7.09 20.13
CA PHE A 189 1.56 8.48 19.94
C PHE A 189 0.96 9.34 21.05
N PHE A 190 1.82 9.91 21.88
CA PHE A 190 1.46 10.88 22.91
C PHE A 190 1.60 12.32 22.41
N ASP A 191 1.19 13.27 23.23
CA ASP A 191 1.36 14.71 22.94
C ASP A 191 2.81 15.04 22.61
N GLY A 192 3.03 15.72 21.49
CA GLY A 192 4.37 16.03 20.97
C GLY A 192 4.92 15.04 19.93
N SER A 193 4.28 13.89 19.70
CA SER A 193 4.70 12.91 18.68
C SER A 193 4.77 13.51 17.27
N LEU A 194 3.81 14.39 16.92
CA LEU A 194 3.80 15.09 15.64
C LEU A 194 5.04 15.98 15.44
N ILE A 195 5.60 16.56 16.51
CA ILE A 195 6.81 17.38 16.46
C ILE A 195 8.02 16.48 16.14
N VAL A 196 8.07 15.29 16.74
CA VAL A 196 9.14 14.31 16.45
C VAL A 196 9.04 13.83 14.99
N ILE A 197 7.85 13.50 14.50
CA ILE A 197 7.62 13.10 13.10
C ILE A 197 7.99 14.27 12.16
N GLY A 198 7.58 15.48 12.49
CA GLY A 198 7.93 16.68 11.73
C GLY A 198 9.45 16.93 11.68
N SER A 199 10.16 16.74 12.79
CA SER A 199 11.62 16.84 12.84
C SER A 199 12.30 15.78 11.98
N PHE A 200 11.78 14.56 11.96
CA PHE A 200 12.30 13.49 11.11
C PHE A 200 12.14 13.81 9.62
N ILE A 201 10.96 14.30 9.23
CA ILE A 201 10.71 14.75 7.85
C ILE A 201 11.64 15.90 7.48
N LEU A 202 11.81 16.88 8.37
CA LEU A 202 12.70 18.01 8.17
C LEU A 202 14.17 17.56 8.04
N SER A 203 14.59 16.57 8.80
CA SER A 203 15.91 15.95 8.70
C SER A 203 16.14 15.34 7.31
N ILE A 204 15.17 14.60 6.79
CA ILE A 204 15.23 14.03 5.44
C ILE A 204 15.34 15.15 4.39
N LEU A 205 14.49 16.18 4.47
CA LEU A 205 14.54 17.31 3.55
C LEU A 205 15.90 18.04 3.60
N SER A 206 16.46 18.21 4.80
CA SER A 206 17.79 18.81 5.01
C SER A 206 18.90 17.98 4.37
N ILE A 207 18.83 16.64 4.42
CA ILE A 207 19.77 15.76 3.73
C ILE A 207 19.67 15.94 2.19
N PHE A 208 18.46 16.02 1.65
CA PHE A 208 18.28 16.29 0.22
C PHE A 208 18.84 17.65 -0.17
N ALA A 209 18.60 18.69 0.63
CA ALA A 209 19.15 20.03 0.42
C ALA A 209 20.70 20.02 0.49
N LEU A 210 21.29 19.36 1.47
CA LEU A 210 22.75 19.21 1.61
C LEU A 210 23.35 18.50 0.39
N ARG A 211 22.77 17.39 -0.04
CA ARG A 211 23.24 16.65 -1.22
C ARG A 211 23.10 17.47 -2.49
N ARG A 212 22.01 18.23 -2.64
CA ARG A 212 21.81 19.14 -3.78
C ARG A 212 22.84 20.27 -3.76
N TYR A 213 23.14 20.86 -2.60
CA TYR A 213 24.16 21.87 -2.43
C TYR A 213 25.57 21.33 -2.78
N ALA A 214 25.93 20.16 -2.24
CA ALA A 214 27.20 19.51 -2.51
C ALA A 214 27.39 19.21 -4.02
N ARG A 215 26.32 18.75 -4.68
CA ARG A 215 26.33 18.51 -6.12
C ARG A 215 26.52 19.80 -6.92
N ARG A 216 25.85 20.88 -6.54
CA ARG A 216 26.04 22.20 -7.19
C ARG A 216 27.47 22.68 -7.05
N LYS A 217 28.08 22.58 -5.86
CA LYS A 217 29.46 22.96 -5.60
C LYS A 217 30.48 22.14 -6.41
N LEU A 218 30.20 20.85 -6.57
CA LEU A 218 31.02 19.97 -7.43
C LEU A 218 31.02 20.46 -8.89
N TYR A 219 29.84 20.79 -9.45
CA TYR A 219 29.74 21.21 -10.84
C TYR A 219 30.19 22.66 -11.10
N SER A 220 30.05 23.57 -10.13
CA SER A 220 30.42 24.99 -10.29
C SER A 220 31.87 25.30 -9.93
N GLU A 221 32.41 24.63 -8.90
CA GLU A 221 33.71 24.98 -8.33
C GLU A 221 34.69 23.79 -8.35
N GLY A 222 34.28 22.61 -8.81
CA GLY A 222 35.09 21.38 -8.77
C GLY A 222 35.37 20.86 -7.35
N ARG A 223 34.71 21.39 -6.33
CA ARG A 223 34.94 21.00 -4.92
C ARG A 223 34.09 19.80 -4.52
N VAL A 224 34.75 18.74 -4.05
CA VAL A 224 34.08 17.56 -3.49
C VAL A 224 33.79 17.78 -2.02
N ILE A 225 32.52 17.90 -1.64
CA ILE A 225 32.06 17.98 -0.25
C ILE A 225 31.69 16.58 0.22
N LYS A 226 32.31 16.11 1.31
CA LYS A 226 31.96 14.85 1.96
C LYS A 226 30.60 14.99 2.65
N THR A 227 29.54 14.39 2.11
CA THR A 227 28.16 14.51 2.61
C THR A 227 27.71 13.32 3.46
N VAL A 228 28.48 12.22 3.50
CA VAL A 228 28.06 10.99 4.17
C VAL A 228 27.85 11.20 5.66
N TRP A 229 28.89 11.63 6.38
CA TRP A 229 28.83 11.84 7.83
C TRP A 229 27.83 12.94 8.25
N PRO A 230 27.82 14.13 7.60
CA PRO A 230 26.78 15.12 7.88
C PRO A 230 25.35 14.62 7.60
N SER A 231 25.14 13.77 6.58
CA SER A 231 23.84 13.19 6.32
C SER A 231 23.39 12.22 7.41
N ILE A 232 24.31 11.40 7.92
CA ILE A 232 24.03 10.49 9.05
C ILE A 232 23.72 11.30 10.30
N ALA A 233 24.50 12.32 10.60
CA ALA A 233 24.28 13.20 11.74
C ALA A 233 22.92 13.91 11.65
N LEU A 234 22.58 14.49 10.50
CA LEU A 234 21.27 15.12 10.25
C LEU A 234 20.09 14.14 10.34
N PHE A 235 20.30 12.88 10.00
CA PHE A 235 19.24 11.87 10.07
C PHE A 235 18.88 11.52 11.52
N PHE A 236 19.88 11.30 12.37
CA PHE A 236 19.66 10.80 13.73
C PHE A 236 19.59 11.90 14.79
N ILE A 237 20.52 12.86 14.78
CA ILE A 237 20.71 13.78 15.91
C ILE A 237 19.48 14.66 16.17
N PRO A 238 18.89 15.37 15.19
CA PRO A 238 17.76 16.27 15.48
C PRO A 238 16.54 15.51 15.98
N THR A 239 16.23 14.38 15.35
CA THR A 239 15.06 13.56 15.71
C THR A 239 15.21 12.95 17.10
N ILE A 240 16.38 12.40 17.43
CA ILE A 240 16.66 11.82 18.74
C ILE A 240 16.69 12.91 19.83
N ALA A 241 17.30 14.05 19.56
CA ALA A 241 17.33 15.15 20.50
C ALA A 241 15.92 15.67 20.84
N ILE A 242 15.07 15.86 19.83
CA ILE A 242 13.67 16.28 20.02
C ILE A 242 12.86 15.20 20.73
N PHE A 243 13.06 13.94 20.39
CA PHE A 243 12.39 12.82 21.04
C PHE A 243 12.65 12.80 22.55
N TYR A 244 13.90 12.92 22.99
CA TYR A 244 14.22 12.96 24.43
C TYR A 244 13.84 14.29 25.09
N ALA A 245 13.95 15.42 24.38
CA ALA A 245 13.56 16.72 24.92
C ALA A 245 12.06 16.82 25.24
N LEU A 246 11.23 16.08 24.48
CA LEU A 246 9.77 16.00 24.69
C LEU A 246 9.35 14.85 25.61
N GLY A 247 10.27 14.18 26.29
CA GLY A 247 9.95 13.10 27.22
C GLY A 247 9.52 11.79 26.56
N SER A 248 10.06 11.48 25.38
CA SER A 248 9.80 10.24 24.64
C SER A 248 8.31 10.08 24.25
N PRO A 249 7.75 10.97 23.43
CA PRO A 249 6.32 11.00 23.13
C PRO A 249 5.84 9.89 22.18
N ILE A 250 6.69 8.93 21.84
CA ILE A 250 6.33 7.73 21.08
C ILE A 250 6.70 6.53 21.96
N GLY A 251 5.66 5.79 22.38
CA GLY A 251 5.79 4.54 23.14
C GLY A 251 5.51 3.32 22.27
N LEU A 252 5.62 2.14 22.88
CA LEU A 252 5.23 0.87 22.28
C LEU A 252 4.11 0.25 23.10
N GLU A 253 3.02 -0.12 22.45
CA GLU A 253 1.96 -0.94 23.00
C GLU A 253 2.26 -2.40 22.64
N TYR A 254 2.43 -3.22 23.66
CA TYR A 254 2.67 -4.63 23.47
C TYR A 254 1.37 -5.39 23.21
N PRO A 255 1.37 -6.42 22.37
CA PRO A 255 0.18 -7.20 22.11
C PRO A 255 -0.28 -7.93 23.36
N GLU A 256 -1.48 -7.62 23.82
CA GLU A 256 -2.15 -8.28 24.93
C GLU A 256 -3.32 -9.12 24.44
N LEU A 257 -3.49 -10.31 25.01
CA LEU A 257 -4.62 -11.17 24.69
C LEU A 257 -5.89 -10.64 25.39
N LYS A 258 -6.75 -9.95 24.65
CA LYS A 258 -8.06 -9.44 25.12
C LYS A 258 -9.20 -10.18 24.42
N GLY A 259 -9.94 -10.99 25.19
CA GLY A 259 -11.01 -11.81 24.62
C GLY A 259 -10.46 -12.95 23.74
N PHE A 260 -10.88 -13.04 22.48
CA PHE A 260 -10.50 -14.14 21.58
C PHE A 260 -9.30 -13.81 20.66
N ASN A 261 -8.76 -12.60 20.72
CA ASN A 261 -7.66 -12.14 19.89
C ASN A 261 -6.68 -11.27 20.69
N PHE A 262 -5.47 -11.15 20.16
CA PHE A 262 -4.54 -10.14 20.62
C PHE A 262 -5.02 -8.75 20.18
N LYS A 263 -4.86 -7.78 21.08
CA LYS A 263 -5.07 -6.35 20.85
C LYS A 263 -3.81 -5.61 21.29
N GLY A 264 -3.42 -4.60 20.54
CA GLY A 264 -2.25 -3.77 20.75
C GLY A 264 -1.87 -3.13 19.43
#